data_fa0d9d99e6c6204a64b0382f3c404bde
#
_entry.id   fa0d9d99e6c6204a64b0382f3c404bde
#
_cell.length_a   1.000
_cell.length_b   1.000
_cell.length_c   1.000
_cell.angle_alpha   90.00
_cell.angle_beta   90.00
_cell.angle_gamma   90.00
#
_symmetry.space_group_name_H-M   'P 1'
#
loop_
_entity.id
_entity.type
_entity.pdbx_description
1 polymer ?
#
loop_
_entity_poly.entity_id
_entity_poly.type
_entity_poly.pdbx_seq_one_letter_code
_entity_poly.pdbx_strand_id
1 'polypeptide(L)'
;MMKKLVVIGSSNMDLVVSTEQFPQPGQTVMGKKFMTNFGGKGANQAVAASLLGGDVTFVCKVGNDNYGSKMIEQFRRYGIDTRYVTSTDQAATGIAVITVDAKGENTIVVASGANSLLTSKDIRNAEPAISQADILLMQLETPIAPLCTAARMAHEKGKFVILNPAPAPKEPLPLALLKNIDLIIPNETEATCITGVEISDQQSAEQAMEALNELGVKDAMITLGAKGVLAFEDGKAEVFPACTVQAVDTTAAGDTFCGAFCVALCQGQGKKEAIAFANKAAAYTVQHEGAQCAMPHLKDL
;
A
#
# COMPACT_ATOMS: atom_id res chain seq x y z
N MET A 1 -18.90 -8.33 16.24
CA MET A 1 -17.61 -7.68 16.53
C MET A 1 -17.08 -7.15 15.21
N MET A 2 -16.43 -5.98 15.22
CA MET A 2 -15.75 -5.46 14.03
C MET A 2 -14.58 -6.40 13.70
N LYS A 3 -14.43 -6.78 12.44
CA LYS A 3 -13.30 -7.59 11.97
C LYS A 3 -12.00 -6.80 12.06
N LYS A 4 -10.89 -7.49 12.29
CA LYS A 4 -9.58 -6.89 12.53
C LYS A 4 -8.70 -6.97 11.30
N LEU A 5 -7.99 -5.88 11.03
CA LEU A 5 -7.01 -5.77 9.95
C LEU A 5 -5.59 -5.71 10.54
N VAL A 6 -4.71 -6.57 10.06
CA VAL A 6 -3.27 -6.42 10.27
C VAL A 6 -2.64 -5.92 8.97
N VAL A 7 -1.89 -4.83 9.05
CA VAL A 7 -1.07 -4.33 7.95
C VAL A 7 0.40 -4.60 8.27
N ILE A 8 1.14 -5.19 7.34
CA ILE A 8 2.60 -5.40 7.46
C ILE A 8 3.27 -4.69 6.30
N GLY A 9 4.15 -3.73 6.59
CA GLY A 9 4.78 -2.98 5.51
C GLY A 9 5.75 -1.89 5.99
N SER A 10 6.03 -0.99 5.08
CA SER A 10 6.97 0.11 5.21
C SER A 10 6.39 1.32 5.93
N SER A 11 7.30 2.15 6.43
CA SER A 11 7.02 3.48 6.96
C SER A 11 8.16 4.42 6.58
N ASN A 12 7.87 5.51 5.86
CA ASN A 12 8.87 6.46 5.36
C ASN A 12 8.54 7.88 5.78
N MET A 13 9.58 8.70 5.97
CA MET A 13 9.43 10.15 5.96
C MET A 13 9.70 10.66 4.55
N ASP A 14 8.72 11.29 3.92
CA ASP A 14 8.86 11.87 2.60
C ASP A 14 9.40 13.29 2.74
N LEU A 15 10.55 13.54 2.10
CA LEU A 15 11.24 14.82 2.04
C LEU A 15 11.00 15.44 0.67
N VAL A 16 10.04 16.36 0.60
CA VAL A 16 9.58 16.92 -0.67
C VAL A 16 10.17 18.31 -0.91
N VAL A 17 10.86 18.48 -2.03
CA VAL A 17 11.39 19.77 -2.48
C VAL A 17 10.76 20.14 -3.82
N SER A 18 10.11 21.30 -3.90
CA SER A 18 9.68 21.84 -5.19
C SER A 18 10.77 22.72 -5.81
N THR A 19 10.93 22.64 -7.13
CA THR A 19 11.94 23.38 -7.89
C THR A 19 11.35 23.86 -9.23
N GLU A 20 12.03 24.74 -9.96
CA GLU A 20 11.62 25.13 -11.29
C GLU A 20 11.84 24.04 -12.32
N GLN A 21 12.97 23.32 -12.19
CA GLN A 21 13.38 22.22 -13.07
C GLN A 21 14.24 21.23 -12.29
N PHE A 22 14.31 19.98 -12.73
CA PHE A 22 15.20 19.00 -12.14
C PHE A 22 16.66 19.37 -12.37
N PRO A 23 17.56 19.19 -11.36
CA PRO A 23 18.99 19.39 -11.54
C PRO A 23 19.57 18.37 -12.51
N GLN A 24 20.47 18.81 -13.40
CA GLN A 24 21.30 17.92 -14.20
C GLN A 24 22.49 17.42 -13.35
N PRO A 25 23.16 16.31 -13.72
CA PRO A 25 24.36 15.84 -13.05
C PRO A 25 25.40 16.96 -12.89
N GLY A 26 25.83 17.20 -11.65
CA GLY A 26 26.76 18.29 -11.30
C GLY A 26 26.13 19.68 -11.15
N GLN A 27 24.82 19.84 -11.37
CA GLN A 27 24.14 21.11 -11.23
C GLN A 27 23.55 21.29 -9.82
N THR A 28 23.64 22.51 -9.29
CA THR A 28 22.89 22.95 -8.11
C THR A 28 21.72 23.83 -8.55
N VAL A 29 20.50 23.49 -8.16
CA VAL A 29 19.31 24.33 -8.38
C VAL A 29 18.74 24.78 -7.04
N MET A 30 18.09 25.95 -7.03
CA MET A 30 17.44 26.46 -5.82
C MET A 30 16.01 25.90 -5.72
N GLY A 31 15.69 25.27 -4.59
CA GLY A 31 14.33 24.85 -4.26
C GLY A 31 13.46 26.04 -3.88
N LYS A 32 12.15 25.93 -4.14
CA LYS A 32 11.13 26.95 -3.79
C LYS A 32 10.45 26.64 -2.45
N LYS A 33 10.10 25.38 -2.18
CA LYS A 33 9.38 24.95 -0.99
C LYS A 33 9.96 23.61 -0.53
N PHE A 34 10.06 23.43 0.78
CA PHE A 34 10.40 22.16 1.42
C PHE A 34 9.30 21.74 2.35
N MET A 35 8.92 20.47 2.30
CA MET A 35 7.92 19.85 3.18
C MET A 35 8.41 18.48 3.63
N THR A 36 7.91 18.04 4.79
CA THR A 36 8.05 16.67 5.25
C THR A 36 6.66 16.06 5.45
N ASN A 37 6.42 14.91 4.84
CA ASN A 37 5.15 14.20 4.95
C ASN A 37 5.40 12.78 5.50
N PHE A 38 4.42 12.25 6.21
CA PHE A 38 4.42 10.83 6.56
C PHE A 38 4.01 10.02 5.33
N GLY A 39 4.79 8.99 5.04
CA GLY A 39 4.60 8.13 3.86
C GLY A 39 5.01 6.69 4.12
N GLY A 40 5.28 5.97 3.04
CA GLY A 40 5.51 4.52 3.02
C GLY A 40 4.19 3.77 2.81
N LYS A 41 4.19 2.84 1.84
CA LYS A 41 2.96 2.15 1.41
C LYS A 41 2.24 1.43 2.55
N GLY A 42 2.98 0.73 3.41
CA GLY A 42 2.40 0.08 4.59
C GLY A 42 1.72 1.06 5.53
N ALA A 43 2.42 2.16 5.87
CA ALA A 43 1.89 3.20 6.73
C ALA A 43 0.68 3.89 6.10
N ASN A 44 0.74 4.20 4.80
CA ASN A 44 -0.37 4.83 4.07
C ASN A 44 -1.63 3.95 4.11
N GLN A 45 -1.49 2.65 3.82
CA GLN A 45 -2.62 1.71 3.82
C GLN A 45 -3.20 1.51 5.23
N ALA A 46 -2.34 1.44 6.25
CA ALA A 46 -2.78 1.36 7.65
C ALA A 46 -3.52 2.63 8.10
N VAL A 47 -3.02 3.81 7.72
CA VAL A 47 -3.66 5.11 8.03
C VAL A 47 -4.99 5.24 7.31
N ALA A 48 -5.05 4.97 6.00
CA ALA A 48 -6.30 5.00 5.24
C ALA A 48 -7.37 4.09 5.89
N ALA A 49 -6.99 2.86 6.23
CA ALA A 49 -7.91 1.92 6.89
C ALA A 49 -8.39 2.44 8.25
N SER A 50 -7.50 3.00 9.06
CA SER A 50 -7.87 3.50 10.39
C SER A 50 -8.78 4.73 10.32
N LEU A 51 -8.48 5.70 9.43
CA LEU A 51 -9.32 6.89 9.21
C LEU A 51 -10.74 6.55 8.74
N LEU A 52 -10.88 5.43 8.04
CA LEU A 52 -12.16 4.89 7.56
C LEU A 52 -12.85 3.97 8.58
N GLY A 53 -12.35 3.93 9.83
CA GLY A 53 -12.99 3.24 10.94
C GLY A 53 -12.59 1.78 11.11
N GLY A 54 -11.48 1.34 10.51
CA GLY A 54 -10.92 0.00 10.69
C GLY A 54 -10.26 -0.20 12.06
N ASP A 55 -10.36 -1.42 12.63
CA ASP A 55 -9.56 -1.87 13.78
C ASP A 55 -8.21 -2.39 13.26
N VAL A 56 -7.19 -1.52 13.24
CA VAL A 56 -5.92 -1.72 12.54
C VAL A 56 -4.78 -1.96 13.51
N THR A 57 -4.06 -3.07 13.34
CA THR A 57 -2.74 -3.31 13.93
C THR A 57 -1.67 -3.16 12.85
N PHE A 58 -0.64 -2.35 13.10
CA PHE A 58 0.45 -2.14 12.16
C PHE A 58 1.73 -2.83 12.61
N VAL A 59 2.35 -3.58 11.70
CA VAL A 59 3.63 -4.27 11.91
C VAL A 59 4.65 -3.67 10.96
N CYS A 60 5.60 -2.92 11.50
CA CYS A 60 6.68 -2.31 10.73
C CYS A 60 7.93 -2.11 11.57
N LYS A 61 9.00 -1.63 10.93
CA LYS A 61 10.24 -1.27 11.62
C LYS A 61 10.65 0.15 11.26
N VAL A 62 10.98 0.96 12.28
CA VAL A 62 11.47 2.33 12.14
C VAL A 62 12.85 2.46 12.79
N GLY A 63 13.58 3.50 12.46
CA GLY A 63 14.83 3.84 13.17
C GLY A 63 14.55 4.35 14.58
N ASN A 64 15.52 4.17 15.48
CA ASN A 64 15.52 4.82 16.80
C ASN A 64 15.98 6.28 16.66
N ASP A 65 15.21 7.06 15.90
CA ASP A 65 15.50 8.45 15.57
C ASP A 65 14.24 9.33 15.69
N ASN A 66 14.41 10.61 15.40
CA ASN A 66 13.33 11.59 15.50
C ASN A 66 12.18 11.32 14.54
N TYR A 67 12.46 10.78 13.33
CA TYR A 67 11.42 10.42 12.37
C TYR A 67 10.63 9.20 12.84
N GLY A 68 11.30 8.15 13.31
CA GLY A 68 10.65 6.97 13.86
C GLY A 68 9.73 7.29 15.04
N SER A 69 10.20 8.14 15.97
CA SER A 69 9.40 8.59 17.12
C SER A 69 8.14 9.35 16.69
N LYS A 70 8.26 10.28 15.74
CA LYS A 70 7.13 11.05 15.18
C LYS A 70 6.13 10.14 14.47
N MET A 71 6.60 9.13 13.72
CA MET A 71 5.73 8.17 13.04
C MET A 71 4.90 7.36 14.02
N ILE A 72 5.54 6.81 15.08
CA ILE A 72 4.83 6.03 16.10
C ILE A 72 3.76 6.91 16.78
N GLU A 73 4.09 8.16 17.10
CA GLU A 73 3.14 9.11 17.66
C GLU A 73 1.96 9.36 16.71
N GLN A 74 2.25 9.56 15.41
CA GLN A 74 1.22 9.80 14.41
C GLN A 74 0.29 8.59 14.23
N PHE A 75 0.83 7.37 14.20
CA PHE A 75 0.00 6.16 14.14
C PHE A 75 -0.94 6.04 15.32
N ARG A 76 -0.47 6.34 16.54
CA ARG A 76 -1.29 6.36 17.75
C ARG A 76 -2.40 7.42 17.67
N ARG A 77 -2.10 8.61 17.13
CA ARG A 77 -3.11 9.67 16.91
C ARG A 77 -4.22 9.24 15.96
N TYR A 78 -3.90 8.42 14.97
CA TYR A 78 -4.87 7.81 14.07
C TYR A 78 -5.59 6.58 14.64
N GLY A 79 -5.29 6.17 15.88
CA GLY A 79 -5.92 5.02 16.53
C GLY A 79 -5.39 3.66 16.11
N ILE A 80 -4.24 3.62 15.42
CA ILE A 80 -3.59 2.38 15.00
C ILE A 80 -2.90 1.72 16.20
N ASP A 81 -3.08 0.42 16.36
CA ASP A 81 -2.34 -0.37 17.34
C ASP A 81 -0.87 -0.51 16.91
N THR A 82 0.02 0.11 17.70
CA THR A 82 1.46 0.18 17.42
C THR A 82 2.31 -0.81 18.21
N ARG A 83 1.73 -1.80 18.89
CA ARG A 83 2.47 -2.77 19.72
C ARG A 83 3.55 -3.53 18.96
N TYR A 84 3.40 -3.66 17.64
CA TYR A 84 4.33 -4.35 16.75
C TYR A 84 5.09 -3.41 15.82
N VAL A 85 5.04 -2.10 16.08
CA VAL A 85 5.95 -1.13 15.48
C VAL A 85 7.24 -1.16 16.30
N THR A 86 8.30 -1.72 15.72
CA THR A 86 9.59 -1.89 16.42
C THR A 86 10.59 -0.84 15.95
N SER A 87 11.48 -0.41 16.84
CA SER A 87 12.60 0.49 16.51
C SER A 87 13.93 -0.24 16.47
N THR A 88 14.90 0.31 15.73
CA THR A 88 16.26 -0.24 15.61
C THR A 88 17.30 0.88 15.61
N ASP A 89 18.46 0.62 16.24
CA ASP A 89 19.65 1.48 16.18
C ASP A 89 20.56 1.16 14.97
N GLN A 90 20.26 0.10 14.21
CA GLN A 90 21.11 -0.37 13.12
C GLN A 90 20.91 0.42 11.80
N ALA A 91 19.80 1.13 11.65
CA ALA A 91 19.51 1.96 10.50
C ALA A 91 18.57 3.11 10.89
N ALA A 92 18.66 4.21 10.17
CA ALA A 92 17.70 5.30 10.27
C ALA A 92 16.32 4.87 9.78
N THR A 93 15.28 5.59 10.16
CA THR A 93 13.94 5.46 9.57
C THR A 93 14.00 5.64 8.06
N GLY A 94 13.19 4.87 7.31
CA GLY A 94 13.10 5.00 5.86
C GLY A 94 12.71 6.41 5.43
N ILE A 95 13.31 6.88 4.34
CA ILE A 95 12.99 8.18 3.74
C ILE A 95 12.73 8.04 2.25
N ALA A 96 11.86 8.89 1.70
CA ALA A 96 11.76 9.15 0.29
C ALA A 96 12.18 10.61 0.02
N VAL A 97 13.17 10.82 -0.83
CA VAL A 97 13.57 12.15 -1.32
C VAL A 97 12.82 12.39 -2.61
N ILE A 98 11.95 13.38 -2.60
CA ILE A 98 11.03 13.67 -3.71
C ILE A 98 11.31 15.08 -4.21
N THR A 99 11.66 15.21 -5.48
CA THR A 99 11.76 16.50 -6.16
C THR A 99 10.58 16.67 -7.10
N VAL A 100 9.89 17.80 -7.01
CA VAL A 100 8.72 18.13 -7.87
C VAL A 100 9.06 19.37 -8.68
N ASP A 101 8.92 19.29 -9.99
CA ASP A 101 9.19 20.43 -10.89
C ASP A 101 7.97 21.36 -11.06
N ALA A 102 8.15 22.44 -11.84
CA ALA A 102 7.09 23.42 -12.11
C ALA A 102 5.91 22.85 -12.93
N LYS A 103 6.07 21.69 -13.57
CA LYS A 103 5.01 21.00 -14.31
C LYS A 103 4.25 19.99 -13.45
N GLY A 104 4.69 19.77 -12.18
CA GLY A 104 4.14 18.76 -11.30
C GLY A 104 4.72 17.36 -11.51
N GLU A 105 5.74 17.22 -12.39
CA GLU A 105 6.46 15.96 -12.53
C GLU A 105 7.34 15.70 -11.30
N ASN A 106 7.57 14.45 -10.95
CA ASN A 106 8.38 14.11 -9.78
C ASN A 106 9.50 13.11 -10.09
N THR A 107 10.54 13.17 -9.28
CA THR A 107 11.57 12.15 -9.18
C THR A 107 11.68 11.72 -7.73
N ILE A 108 11.77 10.40 -7.51
CA ILE A 108 11.75 9.82 -6.16
C ILE A 108 12.95 8.90 -5.98
N VAL A 109 13.68 9.12 -4.90
CA VAL A 109 14.75 8.21 -4.43
C VAL A 109 14.37 7.73 -3.04
N VAL A 110 14.23 6.42 -2.87
CA VAL A 110 13.89 5.80 -1.58
C VAL A 110 15.15 5.21 -0.94
N ALA A 111 15.41 5.62 0.29
CA ALA A 111 16.35 4.95 1.19
C ALA A 111 15.52 4.14 2.20
N SER A 112 15.47 2.83 2.01
CA SER A 112 14.59 1.94 2.80
C SER A 112 14.89 1.96 4.30
N GLY A 113 16.15 2.23 4.71
CA GLY A 113 16.52 2.32 6.12
C GLY A 113 16.03 1.12 6.94
N ALA A 114 15.37 1.39 8.06
CA ALA A 114 14.85 0.37 8.96
C ALA A 114 13.82 -0.58 8.32
N ASN A 115 13.11 -0.16 7.26
CA ASN A 115 12.19 -1.04 6.53
C ASN A 115 12.90 -2.30 6.01
N SER A 116 14.15 -2.16 5.54
CA SER A 116 14.96 -3.27 5.04
C SER A 116 15.40 -4.26 6.14
N LEU A 117 15.25 -3.88 7.41
CA LEU A 117 15.60 -4.67 8.58
C LEU A 117 14.38 -5.35 9.24
N LEU A 118 13.19 -5.27 8.64
CA LEU A 118 12.05 -6.08 9.07
C LEU A 118 12.39 -7.55 8.84
N THR A 119 12.17 -8.40 9.86
CA THR A 119 12.59 -9.80 9.83
C THR A 119 11.42 -10.76 10.08
N SER A 120 11.61 -12.03 9.70
CA SER A 120 10.65 -13.10 10.07
C SER A 120 10.51 -13.29 11.59
N LYS A 121 11.48 -12.82 12.41
CA LYS A 121 11.34 -12.80 13.86
C LYS A 121 10.33 -11.74 14.31
N ASP A 122 10.35 -10.57 13.71
CA ASP A 122 9.37 -9.51 13.99
C ASP A 122 7.96 -9.99 13.66
N ILE A 123 7.81 -10.72 12.55
CA ILE A 123 6.52 -11.32 12.15
C ILE A 123 6.05 -12.37 13.16
N ARG A 124 6.95 -13.27 13.60
CA ARG A 124 6.60 -14.26 14.65
C ARG A 124 6.22 -13.59 15.97
N ASN A 125 6.84 -12.49 16.33
CA ASN A 125 6.44 -11.72 17.52
C ASN A 125 5.03 -11.13 17.37
N ALA A 126 4.59 -10.82 16.15
CA ALA A 126 3.25 -10.32 15.83
C ALA A 126 2.21 -11.46 15.62
N GLU A 127 2.58 -12.74 15.82
CA GLU A 127 1.67 -13.88 15.65
C GLU A 127 0.34 -13.71 16.39
N PRO A 128 0.28 -13.20 17.64
CA PRO A 128 -1.00 -13.02 18.33
C PRO A 128 -1.96 -12.07 17.57
N ALA A 129 -1.44 -10.99 16.95
CA ALA A 129 -2.26 -10.09 16.13
C ALA A 129 -2.69 -10.77 14.83
N ILE A 130 -1.78 -11.42 14.11
CA ILE A 130 -2.07 -12.15 12.86
C ILE A 130 -3.14 -13.24 13.12
N SER A 131 -3.06 -13.94 14.24
CA SER A 131 -4.02 -14.99 14.62
C SER A 131 -5.43 -14.44 14.90
N GLN A 132 -5.52 -13.23 15.42
CA GLN A 132 -6.79 -12.56 15.73
C GLN A 132 -7.33 -11.73 14.56
N ALA A 133 -6.52 -11.47 13.54
CA ALA A 133 -6.95 -10.75 12.36
C ALA A 133 -7.97 -11.56 11.55
N ASP A 134 -8.78 -10.85 10.78
CA ASP A 134 -9.61 -11.43 9.72
C ASP A 134 -8.92 -11.24 8.37
N ILE A 135 -8.22 -10.11 8.20
CA ILE A 135 -7.50 -9.75 6.98
C ILE A 135 -6.04 -9.40 7.32
N LEU A 136 -5.11 -9.88 6.49
CA LEU A 136 -3.71 -9.48 6.44
C LEU A 136 -3.46 -8.73 5.14
N LEU A 137 -2.97 -7.49 5.21
CA LEU A 137 -2.61 -6.66 4.06
C LEU A 137 -1.10 -6.41 4.03
N MET A 138 -0.47 -6.61 2.88
CA MET A 138 0.98 -6.46 2.69
C MET A 138 1.32 -5.73 1.39
N GLN A 139 2.55 -5.17 1.32
CA GLN A 139 3.13 -4.52 0.13
C GLN A 139 4.59 -4.97 -0.03
N LEU A 140 5.31 -4.46 -1.03
CA LEU A 140 6.67 -4.91 -1.39
C LEU A 140 7.80 -3.91 -1.04
N GLU A 141 7.57 -2.95 -0.16
CA GLU A 141 8.63 -2.02 0.33
C GLU A 141 9.44 -2.56 1.52
N THR A 142 9.23 -3.81 1.89
CA THR A 142 9.97 -4.53 2.93
C THR A 142 10.55 -5.83 2.37
N PRO A 143 11.50 -6.48 3.05
CA PRO A 143 12.06 -7.73 2.55
C PRO A 143 11.01 -8.82 2.31
N ILE A 144 11.21 -9.64 1.29
CA ILE A 144 10.25 -10.70 0.89
C ILE A 144 10.14 -11.83 1.93
N ALA A 145 11.25 -12.19 2.59
CA ALA A 145 11.26 -13.32 3.53
C ALA A 145 10.29 -13.17 4.72
N PRO A 146 10.19 -12.00 5.41
CA PRO A 146 9.14 -11.76 6.40
C PRO A 146 7.73 -11.80 5.79
N LEU A 147 7.51 -11.31 4.57
CA LEU A 147 6.20 -11.37 3.91
C LEU A 147 5.78 -12.80 3.62
N CYS A 148 6.69 -13.66 3.14
CA CYS A 148 6.43 -15.10 3.00
C CYS A 148 6.06 -15.75 4.35
N THR A 149 6.74 -15.35 5.44
CA THR A 149 6.44 -15.85 6.78
C THR A 149 5.05 -15.43 7.22
N ALA A 150 4.68 -14.18 7.01
CA ALA A 150 3.39 -13.62 7.39
C ALA A 150 2.23 -14.23 6.60
N ALA A 151 2.38 -14.31 5.26
CA ALA A 151 1.38 -14.89 4.37
C ALA A 151 1.08 -16.34 4.76
N ARG A 152 2.13 -17.17 4.95
CA ARG A 152 1.99 -18.55 5.36
C ARG A 152 1.28 -18.65 6.72
N MET A 153 1.72 -17.89 7.75
CA MET A 153 1.11 -17.91 9.08
C MET A 153 -0.37 -17.51 9.05
N ALA A 154 -0.74 -16.51 8.28
CA ALA A 154 -2.12 -16.07 8.14
C ALA A 154 -2.96 -17.13 7.40
N HIS A 155 -2.45 -17.65 6.29
CA HIS A 155 -3.11 -18.67 5.48
C HIS A 155 -3.37 -19.97 6.28
N GLU A 156 -2.37 -20.47 7.02
CA GLU A 156 -2.50 -21.65 7.91
C GLU A 156 -3.58 -21.45 8.99
N LYS A 157 -3.89 -20.20 9.35
CA LYS A 157 -4.94 -19.84 10.32
C LYS A 157 -6.27 -19.44 9.65
N GLY A 158 -6.40 -19.65 8.35
CA GLY A 158 -7.62 -19.35 7.59
C GLY A 158 -7.95 -17.87 7.50
N LYS A 159 -6.93 -17.00 7.55
CA LYS A 159 -7.09 -15.54 7.38
C LYS A 159 -7.07 -15.16 5.91
N PHE A 160 -7.79 -14.09 5.55
CA PHE A 160 -7.80 -13.59 4.19
C PHE A 160 -6.56 -12.73 3.95
N VAL A 161 -5.70 -13.14 3.01
CA VAL A 161 -4.40 -12.54 2.76
C VAL A 161 -4.44 -11.72 1.47
N ILE A 162 -4.18 -10.42 1.60
CA ILE A 162 -4.15 -9.46 0.48
C ILE A 162 -2.73 -8.96 0.27
N LEU A 163 -2.27 -8.98 -0.97
CA LEU A 163 -1.01 -8.38 -1.39
C LEU A 163 -1.28 -7.25 -2.39
N ASN A 164 -0.87 -6.03 -2.07
CA ASN A 164 -0.65 -4.99 -3.06
C ASN A 164 0.82 -5.05 -3.47
N PRO A 165 1.18 -5.51 -4.69
CA PRO A 165 2.56 -5.80 -5.07
C PRO A 165 3.33 -4.55 -5.50
N ALA A 166 3.16 -3.48 -4.75
CA ALA A 166 3.76 -2.16 -4.94
C ALA A 166 4.97 -1.94 -4.01
N PRO A 167 6.09 -1.39 -4.53
CA PRO A 167 6.36 -1.08 -5.94
C PRO A 167 6.56 -2.34 -6.78
N ALA A 168 6.49 -2.19 -8.11
CA ALA A 168 6.71 -3.28 -9.05
C ALA A 168 7.98 -4.07 -8.71
N PRO A 169 7.89 -5.40 -8.54
CA PRO A 169 9.02 -6.20 -8.11
C PRO A 169 10.08 -6.27 -9.23
N LYS A 170 11.36 -6.18 -8.84
CA LYS A 170 12.48 -6.29 -9.77
C LYS A 170 12.84 -7.75 -10.12
N GLU A 171 12.47 -8.67 -9.24
CA GLU A 171 12.71 -10.10 -9.35
C GLU A 171 11.38 -10.85 -9.28
N PRO A 172 11.26 -12.04 -9.86
CA PRO A 172 10.05 -12.85 -9.75
C PRO A 172 9.67 -13.08 -8.28
N LEU A 173 8.39 -12.93 -7.97
CA LEU A 173 7.89 -13.19 -6.62
C LEU A 173 7.95 -14.70 -6.32
N PRO A 174 8.42 -15.09 -5.11
CA PRO A 174 8.48 -16.50 -4.76
C PRO A 174 7.10 -17.16 -4.78
N LEU A 175 6.99 -18.35 -5.37
CA LEU A 175 5.75 -19.14 -5.33
C LEU A 175 5.29 -19.43 -3.89
N ALA A 176 6.24 -19.51 -2.95
CA ALA A 176 5.94 -19.64 -1.51
C ALA A 176 5.19 -18.44 -0.94
N LEU A 177 5.29 -17.24 -1.55
CA LEU A 177 4.46 -16.09 -1.22
C LEU A 177 3.12 -16.20 -1.93
N LEU A 178 3.13 -16.32 -3.27
CA LEU A 178 1.94 -16.21 -4.11
C LEU A 178 0.87 -17.25 -3.76
N LYS A 179 1.24 -18.50 -3.45
CA LYS A 179 0.31 -19.58 -3.05
C LYS A 179 -0.42 -19.34 -1.72
N ASN A 180 0.02 -18.36 -0.94
CA ASN A 180 -0.62 -17.99 0.31
C ASN A 180 -1.38 -16.66 0.21
N ILE A 181 -1.55 -16.12 -1.01
CA ILE A 181 -2.31 -14.90 -1.27
C ILE A 181 -3.70 -15.27 -1.74
N ASP A 182 -4.72 -14.74 -1.08
CA ASP A 182 -6.12 -14.90 -1.47
C ASP A 182 -6.51 -13.87 -2.53
N LEU A 183 -5.97 -12.63 -2.42
CA LEU A 183 -6.22 -11.57 -3.38
C LEU A 183 -4.96 -10.75 -3.62
N ILE A 184 -4.61 -10.53 -4.89
CA ILE A 184 -3.54 -9.61 -5.30
C ILE A 184 -4.15 -8.38 -5.97
N ILE A 185 -3.63 -7.18 -5.62
CA ILE A 185 -4.15 -5.89 -6.13
C ILE A 185 -2.99 -5.09 -6.75
N PRO A 186 -2.50 -5.45 -7.94
CA PRO A 186 -1.54 -4.67 -8.70
C PRO A 186 -2.21 -3.51 -9.45
N ASN A 187 -1.40 -2.54 -9.87
CA ASN A 187 -1.70 -1.66 -10.99
C ASN A 187 -1.25 -2.32 -12.33
N GLU A 188 -1.50 -1.64 -13.46
CA GLU A 188 -1.15 -2.13 -14.80
C GLU A 188 0.36 -2.47 -14.91
N THR A 189 1.23 -1.57 -14.41
CA THR A 189 2.70 -1.76 -14.44
C THR A 189 3.15 -2.93 -13.55
N GLU A 190 2.61 -3.04 -12.36
CA GLU A 190 2.93 -4.10 -11.41
C GLU A 190 2.46 -5.47 -11.92
N ALA A 191 1.26 -5.53 -12.50
CA ALA A 191 0.74 -6.74 -13.12
C ALA A 191 1.61 -7.17 -14.31
N THR A 192 1.99 -6.24 -15.19
CA THR A 192 2.92 -6.50 -16.30
C THR A 192 4.27 -7.04 -15.80
N CYS A 193 4.85 -6.44 -14.76
CA CYS A 193 6.12 -6.91 -14.19
C CYS A 193 6.04 -8.33 -13.62
N ILE A 194 4.91 -8.71 -13.04
CA ILE A 194 4.75 -10.04 -12.41
C ILE A 194 4.44 -11.11 -13.45
N THR A 195 3.60 -10.80 -14.43
CA THR A 195 3.08 -11.78 -15.39
C THR A 195 3.82 -11.82 -16.72
N GLY A 196 4.50 -10.73 -17.09
CA GLY A 196 5.06 -10.52 -18.42
C GLY A 196 4.00 -10.15 -19.48
N VAL A 197 2.73 -10.01 -19.12
CA VAL A 197 1.65 -9.59 -20.02
C VAL A 197 1.59 -8.08 -20.06
N GLU A 198 1.84 -7.47 -21.22
CA GLU A 198 1.71 -6.02 -21.41
C GLU A 198 0.21 -5.64 -21.44
N ILE A 199 -0.19 -4.73 -20.57
CA ILE A 199 -1.58 -4.31 -20.42
C ILE A 199 -1.82 -3.03 -21.20
N SER A 200 -2.64 -3.12 -22.26
CA SER A 200 -3.03 -1.99 -23.10
C SER A 200 -4.55 -1.78 -23.16
N ASP A 201 -5.32 -2.81 -22.88
CA ASP A 201 -6.78 -2.83 -22.94
C ASP A 201 -7.35 -3.81 -21.89
N GLN A 202 -8.68 -3.95 -21.88
CA GLN A 202 -9.36 -4.86 -20.95
C GLN A 202 -8.96 -6.32 -21.19
N GLN A 203 -8.83 -6.76 -22.43
CA GLN A 203 -8.53 -8.15 -22.75
C GLN A 203 -7.15 -8.56 -22.25
N SER A 204 -6.14 -7.72 -22.46
CA SER A 204 -4.79 -7.97 -21.94
C SER A 204 -4.73 -7.89 -20.42
N ALA A 205 -5.56 -7.06 -19.78
CA ALA A 205 -5.69 -7.05 -18.33
C ALA A 205 -6.34 -8.35 -17.77
N GLU A 206 -7.34 -8.89 -18.46
CA GLU A 206 -7.93 -10.21 -18.15
C GLU A 206 -6.89 -11.32 -18.28
N GLN A 207 -6.09 -11.33 -19.34
CA GLN A 207 -4.98 -12.27 -19.50
C GLN A 207 -3.93 -12.17 -18.38
N ALA A 208 -3.62 -10.94 -17.93
CA ALA A 208 -2.72 -10.74 -16.79
C ALA A 208 -3.31 -11.32 -15.49
N MET A 209 -4.63 -11.17 -15.27
CA MET A 209 -5.30 -11.77 -14.09
C MET A 209 -5.28 -13.31 -14.16
N GLU A 210 -5.51 -13.91 -15.33
CA GLU A 210 -5.40 -15.36 -15.52
C GLU A 210 -3.97 -15.85 -15.24
N ALA A 211 -2.96 -15.13 -15.74
CA ALA A 211 -1.55 -15.46 -15.47
C ALA A 211 -1.20 -15.35 -13.97
N LEU A 212 -1.77 -14.39 -13.23
CA LEU A 212 -1.62 -14.32 -11.77
C LEU A 212 -2.24 -15.55 -11.08
N ASN A 213 -3.39 -16.02 -11.55
CA ASN A 213 -4.00 -17.24 -11.02
C ASN A 213 -3.14 -18.49 -11.30
N GLU A 214 -2.53 -18.58 -12.48
CA GLU A 214 -1.60 -19.67 -12.83
C GLU A 214 -0.36 -19.69 -11.94
N LEU A 215 0.09 -18.53 -11.45
CA LEU A 215 1.16 -18.40 -10.46
C LEU A 215 0.74 -18.84 -9.04
N GLY A 216 -0.55 -19.14 -8.84
CA GLY A 216 -1.08 -19.70 -7.60
C GLY A 216 -1.82 -18.71 -6.69
N VAL A 217 -2.04 -17.47 -7.13
CA VAL A 217 -2.91 -16.51 -6.43
C VAL A 217 -4.37 -16.91 -6.67
N LYS A 218 -5.23 -16.84 -5.64
CA LYS A 218 -6.62 -17.31 -5.78
C LYS A 218 -7.50 -16.32 -6.56
N ASP A 219 -7.30 -15.01 -6.35
CA ASP A 219 -8.08 -13.95 -7.00
C ASP A 219 -7.20 -12.72 -7.27
N ALA A 220 -7.54 -11.95 -8.28
CA ALA A 220 -6.81 -10.75 -8.67
C ALA A 220 -7.76 -9.59 -8.98
N MET A 221 -7.33 -8.37 -8.67
CA MET A 221 -7.95 -7.12 -9.12
C MET A 221 -6.84 -6.22 -9.67
N ILE A 222 -7.04 -5.60 -10.84
CA ILE A 222 -6.07 -4.68 -11.43
C ILE A 222 -6.62 -3.26 -11.35
N THR A 223 -5.89 -2.37 -10.67
CA THR A 223 -6.25 -0.94 -10.65
C THR A 223 -5.80 -0.28 -11.95
N LEU A 224 -6.74 0.44 -12.60
CA LEU A 224 -6.59 1.05 -13.93
C LEU A 224 -6.57 2.59 -13.84
N GLY A 225 -6.15 3.15 -12.72
CA GLY A 225 -6.13 4.59 -12.46
C GLY A 225 -7.52 5.23 -12.62
N ALA A 226 -7.63 6.24 -13.46
CA ALA A 226 -8.89 6.95 -13.70
C ALA A 226 -9.99 6.09 -14.35
N LYS A 227 -9.65 4.94 -14.92
CA LYS A 227 -10.64 3.99 -15.47
C LYS A 227 -11.32 3.15 -14.39
N GLY A 228 -10.73 3.05 -13.19
CA GLY A 228 -11.27 2.28 -12.06
C GLY A 228 -10.51 0.97 -11.79
N VAL A 229 -11.23 -0.13 -11.64
CA VAL A 229 -10.67 -1.43 -11.25
C VAL A 229 -11.27 -2.53 -12.10
N LEU A 230 -10.42 -3.40 -12.65
CA LEU A 230 -10.86 -4.66 -13.27
C LEU A 230 -10.82 -5.75 -12.20
N ALA A 231 -11.91 -6.48 -12.04
CA ALA A 231 -12.02 -7.62 -11.13
C ALA A 231 -12.91 -8.70 -11.69
N PHE A 232 -12.70 -9.96 -11.26
CA PHE A 232 -13.66 -11.03 -11.54
C PHE A 232 -14.86 -10.95 -10.59
N GLU A 233 -16.05 -10.97 -11.17
CA GLU A 233 -17.33 -11.10 -10.48
C GLU A 233 -18.15 -12.19 -11.17
N ASP A 234 -18.64 -13.17 -10.41
CA ASP A 234 -19.37 -14.33 -10.93
C ASP A 234 -18.67 -15.03 -12.13
N GLY A 235 -17.34 -15.09 -12.10
CA GLY A 235 -16.51 -15.73 -13.14
C GLY A 235 -16.35 -14.91 -14.42
N LYS A 236 -16.75 -13.63 -14.42
CA LYS A 236 -16.55 -12.70 -15.55
C LYS A 236 -15.73 -11.51 -15.09
N ALA A 237 -14.84 -11.06 -15.96
CA ALA A 237 -14.10 -9.82 -15.73
C ALA A 237 -15.03 -8.62 -15.97
N GLU A 238 -15.13 -7.75 -14.97
CA GLU A 238 -15.93 -6.52 -15.00
C GLU A 238 -15.07 -5.34 -14.60
N VAL A 239 -15.23 -4.22 -15.30
CA VAL A 239 -14.61 -2.94 -14.91
C VAL A 239 -15.57 -2.20 -13.99
N PHE A 240 -15.11 -1.95 -12.76
CA PHE A 240 -15.78 -1.10 -11.77
C PHE A 240 -15.24 0.32 -11.94
N PRO A 241 -16.03 1.28 -12.45
CA PRO A 241 -15.53 2.59 -12.84
C PRO A 241 -15.08 3.39 -11.61
N ALA A 242 -14.02 4.20 -11.77
CA ALA A 242 -13.63 5.19 -10.77
C ALA A 242 -14.65 6.33 -10.71
N CYS A 243 -14.70 7.02 -9.57
CA CYS A 243 -15.44 8.28 -9.49
C CYS A 243 -14.76 9.35 -10.32
N THR A 244 -15.50 10.02 -11.19
CA THR A 244 -14.97 11.12 -12.02
C THR A 244 -14.75 12.35 -11.15
N VAL A 245 -13.49 12.75 -10.96
CA VAL A 245 -13.08 13.93 -10.19
C VAL A 245 -11.93 14.64 -10.88
N GLN A 246 -11.68 15.89 -10.50
CA GLN A 246 -10.49 16.62 -10.93
C GLN A 246 -9.33 16.27 -9.97
N ALA A 247 -8.35 15.53 -10.45
CA ALA A 247 -7.19 15.17 -9.66
C ALA A 247 -6.26 16.39 -9.47
N VAL A 248 -5.78 16.57 -8.25
CA VAL A 248 -4.77 17.55 -7.84
C VAL A 248 -3.44 16.82 -7.60
N ASP A 249 -3.47 15.72 -6.87
CA ASP A 249 -2.29 14.89 -6.54
C ASP A 249 -2.71 13.42 -6.48
N THR A 250 -2.06 12.55 -7.23
CA THR A 250 -2.39 11.11 -7.25
C THR A 250 -1.62 10.29 -6.23
N THR A 251 -0.80 10.94 -5.40
CA THR A 251 -0.02 10.28 -4.34
C THR A 251 -0.94 9.53 -3.38
N ALA A 252 -0.57 8.31 -3.04
CA ALA A 252 -1.29 7.42 -2.13
C ALA A 252 -2.73 7.03 -2.51
N ALA A 253 -3.19 7.32 -3.75
CA ALA A 253 -4.52 6.90 -4.22
C ALA A 253 -4.70 5.36 -4.15
N GLY A 254 -3.71 4.59 -4.63
CA GLY A 254 -3.71 3.13 -4.56
C GLY A 254 -3.63 2.62 -3.13
N ASP A 255 -2.88 3.30 -2.24
CA ASP A 255 -2.81 2.96 -0.82
C ASP A 255 -4.16 3.19 -0.14
N THR A 256 -4.81 4.33 -0.42
CA THR A 256 -6.16 4.63 0.08
C THR A 256 -7.16 3.60 -0.42
N PHE A 257 -7.09 3.23 -1.69
CA PHE A 257 -7.94 2.18 -2.26
C PHE A 257 -7.78 0.86 -1.48
N CYS A 258 -6.55 0.38 -1.30
CA CYS A 258 -6.28 -0.88 -0.60
C CYS A 258 -6.76 -0.85 0.86
N GLY A 259 -6.47 0.24 1.60
CA GLY A 259 -6.93 0.42 2.97
C GLY A 259 -8.46 0.45 3.08
N ALA A 260 -9.14 1.22 2.24
CA ALA A 260 -10.60 1.34 2.19
C ALA A 260 -11.26 0.00 1.81
N PHE A 261 -10.73 -0.70 0.82
CA PHE A 261 -11.22 -2.01 0.40
C PHE A 261 -11.19 -3.02 1.55
N CYS A 262 -10.07 -3.10 2.27
CA CYS A 262 -9.94 -3.97 3.44
C CYS A 262 -10.95 -3.63 4.54
N VAL A 263 -11.18 -2.34 4.81
CA VAL A 263 -12.16 -1.89 5.82
C VAL A 263 -13.58 -2.29 5.41
N ALA A 264 -13.96 -2.08 4.16
CA ALA A 264 -15.28 -2.46 3.65
C ALA A 264 -15.53 -3.97 3.81
N LEU A 265 -14.53 -4.80 3.48
CA LEU A 265 -14.59 -6.26 3.73
C LEU A 265 -14.69 -6.59 5.23
N CYS A 266 -13.96 -5.87 6.10
CA CYS A 266 -14.05 -6.03 7.55
C CYS A 266 -15.45 -5.66 8.08
N GLN A 267 -16.13 -4.73 7.44
CA GLN A 267 -17.52 -4.36 7.75
C GLN A 267 -18.55 -5.34 7.20
N GLY A 268 -18.12 -6.36 6.46
CA GLY A 268 -18.96 -7.43 5.90
C GLY A 268 -19.60 -7.06 4.56
N GLN A 269 -19.10 -6.03 3.88
CA GLN A 269 -19.53 -5.69 2.52
C GLN A 269 -19.05 -6.76 1.52
N GLY A 270 -19.80 -6.98 0.46
CA GLY A 270 -19.38 -7.80 -0.67
C GLY A 270 -18.25 -7.14 -1.47
N LYS A 271 -17.61 -7.90 -2.37
CA LYS A 271 -16.48 -7.43 -3.18
C LYS A 271 -16.83 -6.18 -3.99
N LYS A 272 -18.00 -6.17 -4.62
CA LYS A 272 -18.50 -5.06 -5.45
C LYS A 272 -18.69 -3.78 -4.65
N GLU A 273 -19.35 -3.86 -3.50
CA GLU A 273 -19.57 -2.72 -2.60
C GLU A 273 -18.24 -2.22 -2.02
N ALA A 274 -17.32 -3.15 -1.70
CA ALA A 274 -15.99 -2.79 -1.20
C ALA A 274 -15.16 -2.06 -2.25
N ILE A 275 -15.22 -2.47 -3.53
CA ILE A 275 -14.58 -1.75 -4.63
C ILE A 275 -15.18 -0.36 -4.80
N ALA A 276 -16.52 -0.23 -4.78
CA ALA A 276 -17.17 1.06 -4.91
C ALA A 276 -16.79 2.03 -3.78
N PHE A 277 -16.74 1.53 -2.53
CA PHE A 277 -16.28 2.31 -1.38
C PHE A 277 -14.80 2.73 -1.52
N ALA A 278 -13.94 1.80 -1.94
CA ALA A 278 -12.52 2.07 -2.15
C ALA A 278 -12.27 3.08 -3.29
N ASN A 279 -13.00 2.99 -4.40
CA ASN A 279 -12.97 3.96 -5.49
C ASN A 279 -13.37 5.37 -5.00
N LYS A 280 -14.38 5.48 -4.15
CA LYS A 280 -14.83 6.75 -3.56
C LYS A 280 -13.75 7.35 -2.64
N ALA A 281 -13.14 6.53 -1.80
CA ALA A 281 -12.06 6.96 -0.91
C ALA A 281 -10.82 7.42 -1.70
N ALA A 282 -10.40 6.66 -2.71
CA ALA A 282 -9.29 7.03 -3.59
C ALA A 282 -9.58 8.32 -4.38
N ALA A 283 -10.81 8.49 -4.87
CA ALA A 283 -11.25 9.71 -5.55
C ALA A 283 -11.22 10.94 -4.64
N TYR A 284 -11.55 10.80 -3.36
CA TYR A 284 -11.37 11.88 -2.38
C TYR A 284 -9.89 12.24 -2.23
N THR A 285 -9.03 11.24 -2.05
CA THR A 285 -7.59 11.44 -1.85
C THR A 285 -6.96 12.23 -2.99
N VAL A 286 -7.24 11.89 -4.25
CA VAL A 286 -6.62 12.56 -5.41
C VAL A 286 -7.04 14.02 -5.59
N GLN A 287 -8.05 14.50 -4.89
CA GLN A 287 -8.47 15.91 -4.90
C GLN A 287 -7.70 16.80 -3.92
N HIS A 288 -6.77 16.21 -3.12
CA HIS A 288 -6.02 16.91 -2.08
C HIS A 288 -4.52 16.66 -2.26
N GLU A 289 -3.70 17.65 -1.91
CA GLU A 289 -2.23 17.50 -1.94
C GLU A 289 -1.71 16.63 -0.80
N GLY A 290 -0.76 15.76 -1.11
CA GLY A 290 0.00 14.96 -0.14
C GLY A 290 -0.47 13.51 -0.05
N ALA A 291 0.13 12.77 0.88
CA ALA A 291 -0.15 11.34 1.12
C ALA A 291 -1.19 11.17 2.25
N GLN A 292 -0.73 10.89 3.48
CA GLN A 292 -1.64 10.61 4.61
C GLN A 292 -2.57 11.78 4.98
N CYS A 293 -2.13 13.02 4.76
CA CYS A 293 -2.94 14.22 5.03
C CYS A 293 -4.08 14.42 4.01
N ALA A 294 -4.00 13.78 2.84
CA ALA A 294 -5.02 13.84 1.79
C ALA A 294 -6.13 12.78 1.95
N MET A 295 -5.92 11.80 2.85
CA MET A 295 -6.85 10.67 3.01
C MET A 295 -8.15 11.09 3.69
N PRO A 296 -9.31 10.54 3.26
CA PRO A 296 -10.60 10.85 3.86
C PRO A 296 -10.75 10.23 5.24
N HIS A 297 -11.48 10.92 6.12
CA HIS A 297 -12.14 10.26 7.23
C HIS A 297 -13.47 9.66 6.78
N LEU A 298 -13.99 8.70 7.55
CA LEU A 298 -15.26 8.05 7.23
C LEU A 298 -16.43 9.04 7.04
N LYS A 299 -16.44 10.15 7.78
CA LYS A 299 -17.45 11.22 7.66
C LYS A 299 -17.37 12.03 6.36
N ASP A 300 -16.28 11.93 5.63
CA ASP A 300 -16.01 12.71 4.39
C ASP A 300 -16.51 11.94 3.15
N LEU A 301 -16.89 10.67 3.33
CA LEU A 301 -17.43 9.76 2.32
C LEU A 301 -18.95 9.53 2.50
#